data_b8bd5eb9927bca0dbea8d655542be7a2
#
_entry.id   b8bd5eb9927bca0dbea8d655542be7a2
#
_cell.length_a   1.000
_cell.length_b   1.000
_cell.length_c   1.000
_cell.angle_alpha   90.00
_cell.angle_beta   90.00
_cell.angle_gamma   90.00
#
_symmetry.space_group_name_H-M   'P 1'
#
loop_
_entity.id
_entity.type
_entity.pdbx_description
1 polymer ?
#
loop_
_entity_poly.entity_id
_entity_poly.type
_entity_poly.pdbx_seq_one_letter_code
_entity_poly.pdbx_strand_id
1 'polypeptide(L)'
;MEKMRTPARTLVVAAGAVLLFVGVLVLASTQPWKPAKKLLSPIDPAQVTLVSIRNGNKVTRMDITDPAEIRDIVELLNGFTYQSTRYVPPASGWSYILDVEGPSGPVASVEFGISTIRQGNGDGSSTIYSGPPGYFRKLVDLAESATDPL
;
A
#
# COMPACT_ATOMS: atom_id res chain seq x y z
N MET A 1 36.15 -39.76 -48.36
CA MET A 1 36.52 -39.41 -46.95
C MET A 1 35.93 -38.05 -46.61
N GLU A 2 34.78 -38.06 -46.03
CA GLU A 2 34.01 -36.85 -45.69
C GLU A 2 34.38 -36.43 -44.26
N LYS A 3 35.02 -35.27 -44.13
CA LYS A 3 35.42 -34.69 -42.85
C LYS A 3 34.18 -34.12 -42.15
N MET A 4 33.60 -34.84 -41.19
CA MET A 4 32.61 -34.32 -40.26
C MET A 4 33.23 -33.15 -39.45
N ARG A 5 32.88 -31.92 -39.80
CA ARG A 5 33.13 -30.74 -38.97
C ARG A 5 32.08 -30.64 -37.91
N THR A 6 32.39 -31.10 -36.72
CA THR A 6 31.52 -31.03 -35.52
C THR A 6 31.27 -29.57 -35.11
N PRO A 7 30.09 -29.26 -34.64
CA PRO A 7 29.60 -27.88 -34.42
C PRO A 7 30.05 -27.35 -33.06
N ALA A 8 31.29 -26.89 -32.95
CA ALA A 8 31.76 -26.19 -31.76
C ALA A 8 30.90 -24.93 -31.42
N ARG A 9 30.30 -24.30 -32.45
CA ARG A 9 29.43 -23.13 -32.31
C ARG A 9 28.11 -23.44 -31.59
N THR A 10 27.52 -24.61 -31.82
CA THR A 10 26.24 -25.00 -31.19
C THR A 10 26.41 -25.28 -29.71
N LEU A 11 27.56 -25.81 -29.31
CA LEU A 11 27.86 -26.13 -27.90
C LEU A 11 28.05 -24.84 -27.06
N VAL A 12 28.68 -23.82 -27.62
CA VAL A 12 28.91 -22.53 -26.96
C VAL A 12 27.60 -21.78 -26.75
N VAL A 13 26.68 -21.80 -27.72
CA VAL A 13 25.36 -21.15 -27.59
C VAL A 13 24.51 -21.85 -26.55
N ALA A 14 24.50 -23.18 -26.50
CA ALA A 14 23.76 -23.95 -25.51
C ALA A 14 24.29 -23.70 -24.07
N ALA A 15 25.62 -23.67 -23.89
CA ALA A 15 26.22 -23.37 -22.59
C ALA A 15 25.90 -21.93 -22.11
N GLY A 16 25.92 -20.96 -23.01
CA GLY A 16 25.55 -19.57 -22.72
C GLY A 16 24.08 -19.41 -22.28
N ALA A 17 23.15 -20.10 -22.94
CA ALA A 17 21.73 -20.10 -22.61
C ALA A 17 21.44 -20.74 -21.24
N VAL A 18 22.11 -21.83 -20.89
CA VAL A 18 22.00 -22.50 -19.59
C VAL A 18 22.53 -21.61 -18.48
N LEU A 19 23.66 -20.93 -18.66
CA LEU A 19 24.23 -20.01 -17.68
C LEU A 19 23.34 -18.80 -17.44
N LEU A 20 22.71 -18.23 -18.51
CA LEU A 20 21.74 -17.15 -18.38
C LEU A 20 20.50 -17.60 -17.62
N PHE A 21 19.97 -18.78 -17.91
CA PHE A 21 18.77 -19.31 -17.23
C PHE A 21 19.03 -19.62 -15.76
N VAL A 22 20.19 -20.19 -15.42
CA VAL A 22 20.61 -20.42 -14.03
C VAL A 22 20.84 -19.07 -13.32
N GLY A 23 21.44 -18.09 -13.96
CA GLY A 23 21.63 -16.74 -13.40
C GLY A 23 20.31 -16.05 -13.07
N VAL A 24 19.30 -16.14 -13.94
CA VAL A 24 17.95 -15.59 -13.70
C VAL A 24 17.24 -16.33 -12.57
N LEU A 25 17.35 -17.65 -12.51
CA LEU A 25 16.78 -18.46 -11.42
C LEU A 25 17.44 -18.14 -10.06
N VAL A 26 18.74 -17.94 -10.01
CA VAL A 26 19.45 -17.57 -8.77
C VAL A 26 19.06 -16.17 -8.34
N LEU A 27 18.95 -15.21 -9.24
CA LEU A 27 18.48 -13.85 -8.92
C LEU A 27 17.02 -13.83 -8.44
N ALA A 28 16.15 -14.64 -9.02
CA ALA A 28 14.76 -14.77 -8.58
C ALA A 28 14.63 -15.45 -7.19
N SER A 29 15.55 -16.38 -6.87
CA SER A 29 15.56 -17.08 -5.58
C SER A 29 16.26 -16.31 -4.45
N THR A 30 17.09 -15.31 -4.77
CA THR A 30 17.81 -14.51 -3.77
C THR A 30 17.03 -13.29 -3.27
N GLN A 31 15.91 -12.93 -3.92
CA GLN A 31 15.00 -11.95 -3.33
C GLN A 31 14.10 -12.64 -2.31
N PRO A 32 14.28 -12.41 -1.00
CA PRO A 32 13.38 -12.97 -0.01
C PRO A 32 12.00 -12.34 -0.27
N TRP A 33 11.06 -13.13 -0.82
CA TRP A 33 9.66 -12.76 -0.94
C TRP A 33 9.13 -12.54 0.48
N LYS A 34 9.10 -11.28 0.91
CA LYS A 34 8.47 -10.92 2.18
C LYS A 34 6.97 -11.01 1.97
N PRO A 35 6.27 -11.93 2.66
CA PRO A 35 4.82 -12.00 2.56
C PRO A 35 4.21 -10.66 2.97
N ALA A 36 3.24 -10.19 2.20
CA ALA A 36 2.47 -9.01 2.54
C ALA A 36 1.73 -9.24 3.86
N LYS A 37 1.76 -8.26 4.77
CA LYS A 37 1.14 -8.35 6.10
C LYS A 37 -0.05 -7.41 6.17
N LYS A 38 -1.11 -7.82 6.85
CA LYS A 38 -2.23 -6.93 7.19
C LYS A 38 -1.83 -6.02 8.34
N LEU A 39 -2.21 -4.75 8.26
CA LEU A 39 -1.94 -3.75 9.29
C LEU A 39 -3.15 -3.50 10.18
N LEU A 40 -4.32 -3.39 9.58
CA LEU A 40 -5.54 -3.03 10.29
C LEU A 40 -6.32 -4.28 10.69
N SER A 41 -6.97 -4.21 11.85
CA SER A 41 -8.02 -5.16 12.21
C SER A 41 -9.21 -4.96 11.26
N PRO A 42 -9.91 -6.04 10.85
CA PRO A 42 -11.05 -5.91 9.96
C PRO A 42 -12.14 -5.03 10.56
N ILE A 43 -12.61 -4.06 9.78
CA ILE A 43 -13.74 -3.20 10.10
C ILE A 43 -14.98 -3.79 9.42
N ASP A 44 -16.08 -3.94 10.14
CA ASP A 44 -17.36 -4.34 9.55
C ASP A 44 -18.05 -3.12 8.93
N PRO A 45 -18.25 -3.06 7.60
CA PRO A 45 -18.91 -1.93 6.95
C PRO A 45 -20.33 -1.65 7.48
N ALA A 46 -21.04 -2.69 7.95
CA ALA A 46 -22.38 -2.54 8.48
C ALA A 46 -22.43 -1.78 9.83
N GLN A 47 -21.29 -1.65 10.49
CA GLN A 47 -21.14 -0.90 11.75
C GLN A 47 -20.62 0.53 11.52
N VAL A 48 -20.46 0.96 10.28
CA VAL A 48 -19.96 2.31 9.94
C VAL A 48 -21.12 3.18 9.47
N THR A 49 -21.24 4.36 10.05
CA THR A 49 -22.28 5.35 9.73
C THR A 49 -21.73 6.60 9.07
N LEU A 50 -20.43 6.87 9.25
CA LEU A 50 -19.76 8.04 8.69
C LEU A 50 -18.30 7.70 8.40
N VAL A 51 -17.82 8.15 7.26
CA VAL A 51 -16.39 8.25 6.95
C VAL A 51 -16.06 9.70 6.68
N SER A 52 -15.11 10.27 7.42
CA SER A 52 -14.64 11.64 7.24
C SER A 52 -13.23 11.64 6.70
N ILE A 53 -13.00 12.27 5.56
CA ILE A 53 -11.68 12.41 4.95
C ILE A 53 -11.23 13.85 5.14
N ARG A 54 -10.07 14.05 5.79
CA ARG A 54 -9.48 15.36 6.06
C ARG A 54 -8.22 15.58 5.22
N ASN A 55 -8.11 16.75 4.61
CA ASN A 55 -6.92 17.20 3.88
C ASN A 55 -6.22 18.29 4.68
N GLY A 56 -5.09 17.96 5.31
CA GLY A 56 -4.31 18.90 6.11
C GLY A 56 -3.59 19.96 5.29
N ASN A 57 -3.33 19.69 4.02
CA ASN A 57 -2.67 20.65 3.13
C ASN A 57 -3.60 21.78 2.71
N LYS A 58 -4.90 21.50 2.55
CA LYS A 58 -5.94 22.47 2.16
C LYS A 58 -6.80 22.93 3.32
N VAL A 59 -6.68 22.30 4.49
CA VAL A 59 -7.52 22.53 5.68
C VAL A 59 -9.01 22.31 5.35
N THR A 60 -9.29 21.20 4.65
CA THR A 60 -10.64 20.83 4.21
C THR A 60 -11.00 19.41 4.64
N ARG A 61 -12.30 19.11 4.64
CA ARG A 61 -12.84 17.79 4.90
C ARG A 61 -13.96 17.43 3.93
N MET A 62 -14.26 16.14 3.86
CA MET A 62 -15.40 15.56 3.17
C MET A 62 -16.01 14.48 4.06
N ASP A 63 -17.31 14.59 4.30
CA ASP A 63 -18.07 13.62 5.05
C ASP A 63 -18.86 12.72 4.09
N ILE A 64 -18.73 11.42 4.23
CA ILE A 64 -19.32 10.39 3.39
C ILE A 64 -20.29 9.60 4.26
N THR A 65 -21.58 9.62 3.90
CA THR A 65 -22.67 8.93 4.59
C THR A 65 -23.38 7.92 3.70
N ASP A 66 -23.09 7.87 2.40
CA ASP A 66 -23.64 6.88 1.48
C ASP A 66 -23.14 5.48 1.83
N PRO A 67 -24.04 4.51 2.12
CA PRO A 67 -23.62 3.18 2.56
C PRO A 67 -22.81 2.37 1.53
N ALA A 68 -23.01 2.62 0.24
CA ALA A 68 -22.27 1.93 -0.80
C ALA A 68 -20.83 2.47 -0.86
N GLU A 69 -20.66 3.78 -0.78
CA GLU A 69 -19.36 4.42 -0.76
C GLU A 69 -18.57 4.11 0.52
N ILE A 70 -19.25 4.10 1.68
CA ILE A 70 -18.67 3.64 2.96
C ILE A 70 -18.13 2.22 2.83
N ARG A 71 -18.92 1.30 2.25
CA ARG A 71 -18.50 -0.09 2.05
C ARG A 71 -17.24 -0.18 1.20
N ASP A 72 -17.20 0.51 0.08
CA ASP A 72 -16.05 0.53 -0.82
C ASP A 72 -14.79 1.02 -0.11
N ILE A 73 -14.91 2.06 0.71
CA ILE A 73 -13.78 2.62 1.47
C ILE A 73 -13.31 1.66 2.56
N VAL A 74 -14.25 1.06 3.30
CA VAL A 74 -13.92 0.10 4.36
C VAL A 74 -13.29 -1.16 3.78
N GLU A 75 -13.78 -1.67 2.65
CA GLU A 75 -13.17 -2.80 1.93
C GLU A 75 -11.74 -2.47 1.47
N LEU A 76 -11.51 -1.24 0.99
CA LEU A 76 -10.18 -0.76 0.63
C LEU A 76 -9.26 -0.75 1.85
N LEU A 77 -9.70 -0.25 3.01
CA LEU A 77 -8.91 -0.28 4.25
C LEU A 77 -8.61 -1.72 4.70
N ASN A 78 -9.63 -2.57 4.73
CA ASN A 78 -9.50 -3.98 5.13
C ASN A 78 -8.58 -4.79 4.20
N GLY A 79 -8.52 -4.41 2.93
CA GLY A 79 -7.67 -5.03 1.92
C GLY A 79 -6.21 -4.58 1.98
N PHE A 80 -5.88 -3.52 2.72
CA PHE A 80 -4.51 -3.00 2.74
C PHE A 80 -3.53 -4.00 3.32
N THR A 81 -2.46 -4.23 2.58
CA THR A 81 -1.31 -5.03 3.01
C THR A 81 -0.02 -4.25 2.77
N TYR A 82 0.96 -4.44 3.64
CA TYR A 82 2.25 -3.78 3.50
C TYR A 82 3.39 -4.78 3.32
N GLN A 83 4.46 -4.32 2.66
CA GLN A 83 5.67 -5.12 2.39
C GLN A 83 6.90 -4.54 3.07
N SER A 84 6.88 -3.26 3.39
CA SER A 84 7.98 -2.59 4.06
C SER A 84 7.48 -1.57 5.08
N THR A 85 8.34 -1.28 6.05
CA THR A 85 8.10 -0.27 7.08
C THR A 85 9.26 0.70 7.15
N ARG A 86 8.99 1.95 7.52
CA ARG A 86 9.99 2.98 7.76
C ARG A 86 9.66 3.76 9.03
N TYR A 87 10.61 3.83 9.94
CA TYR A 87 10.53 4.71 11.10
C TYR A 87 10.66 6.18 10.68
N VAL A 88 9.85 7.03 11.30
CA VAL A 88 9.89 8.49 11.14
C VAL A 88 10.02 9.10 12.54
N PRO A 89 11.05 9.91 12.77
CA PRO A 89 11.20 10.59 14.05
C PRO A 89 10.04 11.56 14.30
N PRO A 90 9.88 12.07 15.54
CA PRO A 90 8.85 13.04 15.85
C PRO A 90 8.87 14.21 14.86
N ALA A 91 7.74 14.43 14.21
CA ALA A 91 7.54 15.52 13.27
C ALA A 91 6.09 15.99 13.35
N SER A 92 5.86 17.27 13.17
CA SER A 92 4.52 17.84 13.09
C SER A 92 3.99 17.78 11.66
N GLY A 93 2.67 17.65 11.54
CA GLY A 93 1.95 17.70 10.28
C GLY A 93 1.56 16.33 9.72
N TRP A 94 0.41 16.32 9.11
CA TRP A 94 -0.20 15.18 8.39
C TRP A 94 -0.74 15.71 7.07
N SER A 95 -0.86 14.84 6.07
CA SER A 95 -1.40 15.20 4.76
C SER A 95 -2.88 14.82 4.65
N TYR A 96 -3.19 13.55 4.91
CA TYR A 96 -4.55 13.07 4.82
C TYR A 96 -4.86 12.18 6.02
N ILE A 97 -6.05 12.38 6.62
CA ILE A 97 -6.58 11.53 7.68
C ILE A 97 -7.96 11.03 7.25
N LEU A 98 -8.22 9.77 7.49
CA LEU A 98 -9.51 9.14 7.34
C LEU A 98 -9.98 8.67 8.71
N ASP A 99 -11.09 9.21 9.15
CA ASP A 99 -11.78 8.81 10.38
C ASP A 99 -13.01 7.98 10.01
N VAL A 100 -13.17 6.86 10.68
CA VAL A 100 -14.30 5.94 10.52
C VAL A 100 -15.09 5.94 11.81
N GLU A 101 -16.39 6.24 11.73
CA GLU A 101 -17.28 6.33 12.87
C GLU A 101 -18.45 5.36 12.74
N GLY A 102 -18.85 4.78 13.85
CA GLY A 102 -20.03 3.95 13.99
C GLY A 102 -21.04 4.53 14.98
N PRO A 103 -22.15 3.84 15.22
CA PRO A 103 -23.21 4.32 16.14
C PRO A 103 -22.72 4.55 17.58
N SER A 104 -21.66 3.86 17.98
CA SER A 104 -21.08 3.94 19.33
C SER A 104 -19.86 4.87 19.41
N GLY A 105 -19.50 5.57 18.34
CA GLY A 105 -18.37 6.47 18.27
C GLY A 105 -17.26 6.03 17.31
N PRO A 106 -16.02 6.51 17.51
CA PRO A 106 -14.90 6.24 16.61
C PRO A 106 -14.58 4.74 16.52
N VAL A 107 -14.42 4.25 15.28
CA VAL A 107 -14.04 2.87 14.96
C VAL A 107 -12.56 2.80 14.59
N ALA A 108 -12.10 3.72 13.76
CA ALA A 108 -10.70 3.80 13.32
C ALA A 108 -10.34 5.23 12.90
N SER A 109 -9.06 5.55 13.02
CA SER A 109 -8.47 6.78 12.45
C SER A 109 -7.14 6.40 11.78
N VAL A 110 -6.98 6.76 10.52
CA VAL A 110 -5.87 6.34 9.69
C VAL A 110 -5.26 7.53 8.98
N GLU A 111 -4.00 7.85 9.29
CA GLU A 111 -3.22 8.78 8.48
C GLU A 111 -2.68 8.04 7.26
N PHE A 112 -2.95 8.55 6.05
CA PHE A 112 -2.61 7.86 4.82
C PHE A 112 -1.92 8.76 3.79
N GLY A 113 -1.22 8.13 2.87
CA GLY A 113 -0.70 8.71 1.64
C GLY A 113 -1.12 7.84 0.45
N ILE A 114 -0.62 8.14 -0.73
CA ILE A 114 -1.04 7.47 -1.97
C ILE A 114 -0.81 5.94 -1.98
N SER A 115 0.18 5.47 -1.21
CA SER A 115 0.54 4.03 -1.11
C SER A 115 0.90 3.64 0.32
N THR A 116 0.61 4.48 1.30
CA THR A 116 1.11 4.30 2.66
C THR A 116 0.04 4.53 3.72
N ILE A 117 0.21 3.84 4.85
CA ILE A 117 -0.43 4.20 6.12
C ILE A 117 0.66 4.61 7.09
N ARG A 118 0.40 5.66 7.88
CA ARG A 118 1.26 6.11 8.98
C ARG A 118 0.56 5.84 10.30
N GLN A 119 1.29 5.28 11.24
CA GLN A 119 0.81 4.99 12.59
C GLN A 119 1.74 5.59 13.63
N GLY A 120 1.19 6.35 14.57
CA GLY A 120 1.95 6.91 15.69
C GLY A 120 2.38 5.83 16.67
N ASN A 121 3.58 5.98 17.23
CA ASN A 121 4.18 5.04 18.19
C ASN A 121 3.97 5.46 19.67
N GLY A 122 3.25 6.57 19.93
CA GLY A 122 2.96 7.08 21.27
C GLY A 122 4.04 7.98 21.86
N ASP A 123 5.25 7.99 21.33
CA ASP A 123 6.38 8.84 21.72
C ASP A 123 6.57 10.07 20.81
N GLY A 124 5.58 10.35 19.97
CA GLY A 124 5.64 11.40 18.94
C GLY A 124 6.29 10.94 17.63
N SER A 125 6.96 9.79 17.61
CA SER A 125 7.45 9.16 16.40
C SER A 125 6.32 8.39 15.67
N SER A 126 6.59 7.94 14.47
CA SER A 126 5.64 7.13 13.72
C SER A 126 6.32 6.09 12.85
N THR A 127 5.54 5.10 12.46
CA THR A 127 5.94 4.07 11.49
C THR A 127 5.10 4.22 10.23
N ILE A 128 5.76 4.32 9.08
CA ILE A 128 5.10 4.30 7.76
C ILE A 128 5.12 2.87 7.24
N TYR A 129 3.95 2.37 6.88
CA TYR A 129 3.71 1.07 6.27
C TYR A 129 3.45 1.28 4.78
N SER A 130 4.30 0.72 3.93
CA SER A 130 4.21 0.90 2.47
C SER A 130 3.59 -0.33 1.82
N GLY A 131 2.50 -0.11 1.10
CA GLY A 131 1.76 -1.09 0.32
C GLY A 131 1.98 -0.96 -1.19
N PRO A 132 1.09 -1.53 -2.00
CA PRO A 132 1.17 -1.44 -3.45
C PRO A 132 1.15 0.01 -3.95
N PRO A 133 1.87 0.34 -5.04
CA PRO A 133 1.87 1.68 -5.62
C PRO A 133 0.46 2.16 -5.97
N GLY A 134 0.10 3.36 -5.51
CA GLY A 134 -1.20 3.97 -5.82
C GLY A 134 -2.41 3.35 -5.12
N TYR A 135 -2.22 2.50 -4.12
CA TYR A 135 -3.30 1.77 -3.45
C TYR A 135 -4.43 2.68 -2.95
N PHE A 136 -4.10 3.83 -2.38
CA PHE A 136 -5.06 4.80 -1.86
C PHE A 136 -5.30 5.99 -2.80
N ARG A 137 -4.98 5.89 -4.08
CA ARG A 137 -5.16 7.00 -5.02
C ARG A 137 -6.58 7.55 -5.01
N LYS A 138 -7.60 6.69 -5.04
CA LYS A 138 -9.02 7.10 -4.96
C LYS A 138 -9.31 7.95 -3.71
N LEU A 139 -8.76 7.57 -2.55
CA LEU A 139 -8.95 8.34 -1.31
C LEU A 139 -8.20 9.68 -1.34
N VAL A 140 -7.02 9.72 -1.92
CA VAL A 140 -6.27 10.98 -2.12
C VAL A 140 -7.03 11.91 -3.06
N ASP A 141 -7.58 11.39 -4.16
CA ASP A 141 -8.36 12.18 -5.12
C ASP A 141 -9.63 12.74 -4.45
N LEU A 142 -10.32 11.96 -3.61
CA LEU A 142 -11.45 12.43 -2.80
C LEU A 142 -11.02 13.53 -1.83
N ALA A 143 -9.92 13.33 -1.08
CA ALA A 143 -9.39 14.33 -0.16
C ALA A 143 -8.99 15.64 -0.87
N GLU A 144 -8.45 15.54 -2.08
CA GLU A 144 -8.08 16.70 -2.89
C GLU A 144 -9.29 17.45 -3.47
N SER A 145 -10.42 16.77 -3.65
CA SER A 145 -11.69 17.36 -4.10
C SER A 145 -12.53 17.95 -2.96
N ALA A 146 -12.17 17.71 -1.71
CA ALA A 146 -12.88 18.23 -0.55
C ALA A 146 -12.85 19.77 -0.52
N THR A 147 -14.01 20.38 -0.24
CA THR A 147 -14.19 21.85 -0.22
C THR A 147 -14.66 22.38 1.13
N ASP A 148 -15.21 21.53 1.98
CA ASP A 148 -15.73 21.97 3.27
C ASP A 148 -14.56 22.29 4.20
N PRO A 149 -14.57 23.41 4.92
CA PRO A 149 -13.52 23.76 5.86
C PRO A 149 -13.49 22.78 7.05
N LEU A 150 -12.27 22.60 7.62
CA LEU A 150 -12.07 21.81 8.84
C LEU A 150 -12.69 22.49 10.07
#